data_ac6bb48ae88a241fc8cdaeb478bbeb6e
#
_entry.id   ac6bb48ae88a241fc8cdaeb478bbeb6e
#
_cell.length_a   1.000
_cell.length_b   1.000
_cell.length_c   1.000
_cell.angle_alpha   90.00
_cell.angle_beta   90.00
_cell.angle_gamma   90.00
#
_symmetry.space_group_name_H-M   'P 1'
#
loop_
_entity.id
_entity.type
_entity.pdbx_description
1 polymer ?
#
loop_
_entity_poly.entity_id
_entity_poly.type
_entity_poly.pdbx_seq_one_letter_code
_entity_poly.pdbx_strand_id
1 'polypeptide(L)'
;KGDCLDVLQSLEKNSAEICVTSPPYNLCKRYTDYSTSKTSAAMSEKYSNWYDDDLPEWEYQGKQQSVIHQLIRVCKSSVFYNHKIRFAWHSRNLYRNETNIFHPMQWLSKFPIWSEIIWDRCGIGNPSSRYHTQDERIYQIKKPRKWDNKKGLTNIWRISPTRNKKHVCSFPEKLVENCIEPTTDEKDVIIDPYIGAGTTAITAIKKR
;
A
#
# COMPACT_ATOMS: atom_id res chain seq x y z
N LYS A 1 -17.47 -7.74 6.56
CA LYS A 1 -17.14 -6.32 6.29
C LYS A 1 -17.15 -5.57 7.61
N GLY A 2 -16.09 -4.84 7.91
CA GLY A 2 -15.95 -4.04 9.11
C GLY A 2 -14.71 -3.16 9.00
N ASP A 3 -14.40 -2.41 10.05
CA ASP A 3 -13.12 -1.73 10.16
C ASP A 3 -12.00 -2.77 10.20
N CYS A 4 -10.92 -2.51 9.45
CA CYS A 4 -9.82 -3.47 9.34
C CYS A 4 -9.09 -3.69 10.66
N LEU A 5 -9.02 -2.66 11.51
CA LEU A 5 -8.37 -2.75 12.82
C LEU A 5 -9.17 -3.64 13.78
N ASP A 6 -10.50 -3.48 13.82
CA ASP A 6 -11.39 -4.31 14.65
C ASP A 6 -11.30 -5.79 14.24
N VAL A 7 -11.33 -6.05 12.92
CA VAL A 7 -11.19 -7.42 12.40
C VAL A 7 -9.81 -7.99 12.76
N LEU A 8 -8.74 -7.24 12.54
CA LEU A 8 -7.40 -7.71 12.87
C LEU A 8 -7.25 -8.02 14.37
N GLN A 9 -7.84 -7.20 15.26
CA GLN A 9 -7.81 -7.43 16.71
C GLN A 9 -8.50 -8.74 17.11
N SER A 10 -9.55 -9.15 16.39
CA SER A 10 -10.26 -10.40 16.64
C SER A 10 -9.53 -11.67 16.16
N LEU A 11 -8.53 -11.52 15.28
CA LEU A 11 -7.74 -12.65 14.79
C LEU A 11 -6.73 -13.12 15.83
N GLU A 12 -6.47 -14.42 15.85
CA GLU A 12 -5.46 -15.02 16.70
C GLU A 12 -4.04 -14.58 16.29
N LYS A 13 -3.14 -14.53 17.26
CA LYS A 13 -1.71 -14.34 17.01
C LYS A 13 -1.19 -15.46 16.12
N ASN A 14 -0.38 -15.10 15.10
CA ASN A 14 0.22 -16.06 14.18
C ASN A 14 -0.81 -16.90 13.39
N SER A 15 -1.99 -16.34 13.08
CA SER A 15 -3.03 -17.03 12.29
C SER A 15 -2.82 -16.94 10.78
N ALA A 16 -1.96 -16.03 10.31
CA ALA A 16 -1.54 -15.93 8.91
C ALA A 16 -0.03 -16.12 8.75
N GLU A 17 0.42 -16.51 7.55
CA GLU A 17 1.87 -16.57 7.27
C GLU A 17 2.40 -15.19 6.93
N ILE A 18 1.83 -14.54 5.92
CA ILE A 18 2.22 -13.19 5.49
C ILE A 18 1.00 -12.27 5.29
N CYS A 19 1.30 -10.98 5.21
CA CYS A 19 0.37 -9.98 4.69
C CYS A 19 0.97 -9.33 3.44
N VAL A 20 0.15 -9.10 2.42
CA VAL A 20 0.49 -8.24 1.27
C VAL A 20 -0.63 -7.23 1.11
N THR A 21 -0.34 -5.95 1.31
CA THR A 21 -1.39 -4.93 1.40
C THR A 21 -0.95 -3.56 0.93
N SER A 22 -1.93 -2.76 0.49
CA SER A 22 -1.79 -1.34 0.14
C SER A 22 -2.94 -0.56 0.78
N PRO A 23 -2.69 0.19 1.85
CA PRO A 23 -3.73 0.99 2.50
C PRO A 23 -4.18 2.16 1.60
N PRO A 24 -5.31 2.79 1.90
CA PRO A 24 -5.62 4.12 1.38
C PRO A 24 -4.52 5.11 1.78
N TYR A 25 -4.14 6.03 0.87
CA TYR A 25 -2.94 6.86 1.04
C TYR A 25 -3.20 8.25 1.63
N ASN A 26 -4.40 8.54 2.06
CA ASN A 26 -4.77 9.88 2.56
C ASN A 26 -4.44 10.99 1.54
N LEU A 27 -4.97 10.85 0.32
CA LEU A 27 -4.65 11.72 -0.80
C LEU A 27 -5.51 12.98 -0.87
N CYS A 28 -6.42 13.17 0.07
CA CYS A 28 -7.37 14.29 0.13
C CYS A 28 -8.33 14.37 -1.08
N LYS A 29 -9.62 14.32 -0.86
CA LYS A 29 -10.68 14.35 -1.89
C LYS A 29 -10.63 15.59 -2.82
N ARG A 30 -9.94 16.65 -2.41
CA ARG A 30 -9.83 17.91 -3.17
C ARG A 30 -8.83 17.86 -4.32
N TYR A 31 -8.10 16.77 -4.49
CA TYR A 31 -7.27 16.59 -5.69
C TYR A 31 -8.09 16.65 -6.98
N THR A 32 -9.40 16.52 -6.88
CA THR A 32 -10.34 16.56 -8.01
C THR A 32 -10.74 17.96 -8.44
N ASP A 33 -10.64 18.96 -7.58
CA ASP A 33 -11.10 20.34 -7.89
C ASP A 33 -10.20 21.04 -8.92
N TYR A 34 -8.97 20.57 -9.12
CA TYR A 34 -8.01 21.13 -10.08
C TYR A 34 -7.76 20.27 -11.31
N SER A 35 -8.31 19.06 -11.34
CA SER A 35 -8.15 18.17 -12.49
C SER A 35 -9.37 18.36 -13.42
N THR A 36 -9.14 18.93 -14.59
CA THR A 36 -10.13 19.04 -15.67
C THR A 36 -10.50 17.70 -16.29
N SER A 37 -9.94 16.57 -15.78
CA SER A 37 -10.24 15.25 -16.30
C SER A 37 -11.46 14.64 -15.60
N LYS A 38 -12.50 14.34 -16.39
CA LYS A 38 -13.72 13.62 -15.95
C LYS A 38 -13.43 12.31 -15.19
N THR A 39 -12.22 11.76 -15.33
CA THR A 39 -11.77 10.51 -14.69
C THR A 39 -11.50 10.70 -13.19
N SER A 40 -10.95 11.83 -12.77
CA SER A 40 -10.61 12.07 -11.38
C SER A 40 -11.84 12.39 -10.52
N ALA A 41 -12.84 13.08 -11.06
CA ALA A 41 -14.10 13.33 -10.36
C ALA A 41 -14.87 12.03 -10.08
N ALA A 42 -14.96 11.14 -11.08
CA ALA A 42 -15.60 9.83 -10.93
C ALA A 42 -14.88 8.93 -9.93
N MET A 43 -13.57 9.12 -9.74
CA MET A 43 -12.76 8.40 -8.74
C MET A 43 -13.05 8.87 -7.33
N SER A 44 -13.16 10.19 -7.12
CA SER A 44 -13.48 10.80 -5.82
C SER A 44 -14.84 10.34 -5.30
N GLU A 45 -15.86 10.35 -6.16
CA GLU A 45 -17.22 9.96 -5.80
C GLU A 45 -17.31 8.48 -5.38
N LYS A 46 -16.52 7.61 -5.99
CA LYS A 46 -16.50 6.18 -5.72
C LYS A 46 -15.82 5.82 -4.37
N TYR A 47 -14.86 6.62 -3.91
CA TYR A 47 -14.19 6.42 -2.61
C TYR A 47 -14.88 7.14 -1.45
N SER A 48 -15.63 8.22 -1.71
CA SER A 48 -16.22 9.09 -0.68
C SER A 48 -17.18 8.41 0.28
N ASN A 49 -17.78 7.29 -0.11
CA ASN A 49 -18.81 6.62 0.67
C ASN A 49 -18.30 5.52 1.62
N TRP A 50 -16.99 5.20 1.60
CA TRP A 50 -16.45 4.02 2.28
C TRP A 50 -15.26 4.30 3.18
N TYR A 51 -14.51 5.37 2.92
CA TYR A 51 -13.30 5.70 3.64
C TYR A 51 -13.05 7.20 3.59
N ASP A 52 -12.74 7.79 4.74
CA ASP A 52 -12.31 9.19 4.81
C ASP A 52 -10.84 9.30 4.44
N ASP A 53 -10.57 9.70 3.19
CA ASP A 53 -9.21 9.85 2.63
C ASP A 53 -8.64 11.25 2.85
N ASP A 54 -9.17 12.00 3.84
CA ASP A 54 -8.78 13.37 4.20
C ASP A 54 -8.60 13.54 5.71
N LEU A 55 -7.95 12.58 6.34
CA LEU A 55 -7.67 12.63 7.78
C LEU A 55 -6.52 13.60 8.07
N PRO A 56 -6.51 14.24 9.26
CA PRO A 56 -5.32 14.89 9.77
C PRO A 56 -4.13 13.92 9.74
N GLU A 57 -2.95 14.41 9.33
CA GLU A 57 -1.81 13.52 9.08
C GLU A 57 -1.41 12.69 10.32
N TRP A 58 -1.44 13.27 11.51
CA TRP A 58 -1.15 12.57 12.76
C TRP A 58 -2.14 11.44 13.05
N GLU A 59 -3.42 11.65 12.71
CA GLU A 59 -4.47 10.63 12.89
C GLU A 59 -4.30 9.51 11.88
N TYR A 60 -4.05 9.86 10.61
CA TYR A 60 -3.74 8.88 9.57
C TYR A 60 -2.56 7.99 9.95
N GLN A 61 -1.43 8.60 10.33
CA GLN A 61 -0.24 7.86 10.75
C GLN A 61 -0.52 6.98 11.96
N GLY A 62 -1.26 7.47 12.96
CA GLY A 62 -1.65 6.70 14.14
C GLY A 62 -2.48 5.46 13.79
N LYS A 63 -3.46 5.61 12.90
CA LYS A 63 -4.27 4.48 12.39
C LYS A 63 -3.40 3.46 11.66
N GLN A 64 -2.50 3.91 10.76
CA GLN A 64 -1.61 3.01 10.03
C GLN A 64 -0.67 2.26 10.97
N GLN A 65 -0.09 2.93 11.98
CA GLN A 65 0.74 2.28 12.99
C GLN A 65 -0.04 1.21 13.76
N SER A 66 -1.27 1.48 14.16
CA SER A 66 -2.13 0.52 14.86
C SER A 66 -2.41 -0.72 14.02
N VAL A 67 -2.72 -0.54 12.73
CA VAL A 67 -2.91 -1.64 11.78
C VAL A 67 -1.62 -2.47 11.65
N ILE A 68 -0.47 -1.82 11.46
CA ILE A 68 0.82 -2.52 11.30
C ILE A 68 1.17 -3.32 12.56
N HIS A 69 0.93 -2.79 13.76
CA HIS A 69 1.11 -3.53 15.00
C HIS A 69 0.28 -4.82 15.03
N GLN A 70 -0.99 -4.75 14.62
CA GLN A 70 -1.83 -5.94 14.54
C GLN A 70 -1.35 -6.91 13.44
N LEU A 71 -0.91 -6.42 12.29
CA LEU A 71 -0.36 -7.26 11.24
C LEU A 71 0.90 -8.01 11.69
N ILE A 72 1.80 -7.35 12.43
CA ILE A 72 3.00 -7.99 13.01
C ILE A 72 2.60 -9.09 14.01
N ARG A 73 1.51 -8.90 14.77
CA ARG A 73 0.99 -9.88 15.72
C ARG A 73 0.35 -11.08 15.01
N VAL A 74 -0.46 -10.80 13.99
CA VAL A 74 -1.25 -11.81 13.27
C VAL A 74 -0.39 -12.63 12.31
N CYS A 75 0.61 -12.02 11.67
CA CYS A 75 1.48 -12.72 10.72
C CYS A 75 2.66 -13.41 11.43
N LYS A 76 2.89 -14.68 11.09
CA LYS A 76 4.06 -15.45 11.52
C LYS A 76 5.35 -14.90 10.91
N SER A 77 5.28 -14.46 9.67
CA SER A 77 6.38 -14.05 8.82
C SER A 77 6.28 -12.56 8.45
N SER A 78 6.52 -12.19 7.21
CA SER A 78 6.62 -10.80 6.75
C SER A 78 5.27 -10.13 6.53
N VAL A 79 5.26 -8.81 6.69
CA VAL A 79 4.21 -7.92 6.21
C VAL A 79 4.78 -7.09 5.07
N PHE A 80 4.23 -7.23 3.87
CA PHE A 80 4.55 -6.39 2.71
C PHE A 80 3.55 -5.24 2.64
N TYR A 81 4.00 -4.06 2.99
CA TYR A 81 3.19 -2.86 3.11
C TYR A 81 3.56 -1.88 1.99
N ASN A 82 2.68 -1.77 0.98
CA ASN A 82 2.89 -0.84 -0.13
C ASN A 82 2.44 0.56 0.23
N HIS A 83 3.28 1.55 -0.02
CA HIS A 83 2.95 2.96 0.16
C HIS A 83 3.81 3.84 -0.74
N LYS A 84 3.36 5.07 -0.98
CA LYS A 84 4.11 6.07 -1.74
C LYS A 84 4.45 7.30 -0.92
N ILE A 85 5.45 8.04 -1.37
CA ILE A 85 5.71 9.39 -0.90
C ILE A 85 4.52 10.28 -1.29
N ARG A 86 4.01 11.07 -0.36
CA ARG A 86 2.92 12.01 -0.58
C ARG A 86 3.41 13.44 -0.42
N PHE A 87 2.72 14.34 -1.07
CA PHE A 87 3.03 15.77 -1.05
C PHE A 87 1.78 16.51 -0.58
N ALA A 88 1.89 17.28 0.49
CA ALA A 88 0.79 18.09 0.99
C ALA A 88 0.64 19.36 0.15
N TRP A 89 -0.12 19.28 -0.93
CA TRP A 89 -0.45 20.44 -1.75
C TRP A 89 -1.58 21.29 -1.19
N HIS A 90 -2.38 20.76 -0.27
CA HIS A 90 -3.71 21.25 0.04
C HIS A 90 -4.05 21.32 1.52
N SER A 91 -3.06 21.30 2.41
CA SER A 91 -3.35 21.64 3.79
C SER A 91 -3.81 23.12 3.83
N ARG A 92 -5.05 23.35 4.28
CA ARG A 92 -5.63 24.69 4.41
C ARG A 92 -4.81 25.63 5.29
N ASN A 93 -3.92 25.07 6.09
CA ASN A 93 -3.12 25.76 7.11
C ASN A 93 -1.65 25.89 6.76
N LEU A 94 -1.18 25.41 5.60
CA LEU A 94 0.18 25.62 5.17
C LEU A 94 0.25 26.89 4.31
N TYR A 95 1.18 27.78 4.66
CA TYR A 95 1.51 28.95 3.86
C TYR A 95 1.80 28.49 2.43
N ARG A 96 1.31 29.24 1.43
CA ARG A 96 1.31 28.90 -0.02
C ARG A 96 2.65 28.42 -0.59
N ASN A 97 3.74 28.54 0.13
CA ASN A 97 5.10 28.25 -0.32
C ASN A 97 5.75 27.03 0.37
N GLU A 98 5.08 26.35 1.30
CA GLU A 98 5.63 25.20 1.98
C GLU A 98 5.02 23.91 1.44
N THR A 99 5.86 23.12 0.76
CA THR A 99 5.47 21.77 0.32
C THR A 99 6.00 20.77 1.33
N ASN A 100 5.14 20.25 2.17
CA ASN A 100 5.51 19.16 3.06
C ASN A 100 5.54 17.84 2.31
N ILE A 101 6.61 17.10 2.50
CA ILE A 101 6.78 15.74 2.01
C ILE A 101 6.45 14.80 3.15
N PHE A 102 5.46 13.92 2.95
CA PHE A 102 5.14 12.85 3.87
C PHE A 102 5.75 11.56 3.37
N HIS A 103 6.93 11.24 3.88
CA HIS A 103 7.61 10.00 3.56
C HIS A 103 7.14 8.89 4.51
N PRO A 104 6.77 7.70 4.03
CA PRO A 104 6.29 6.62 4.90
C PRO A 104 7.24 6.28 6.04
N MET A 105 8.55 6.39 5.85
CA MET A 105 9.54 6.14 6.90
C MET A 105 9.43 7.08 8.11
N GLN A 106 8.71 8.19 8.02
CA GLN A 106 8.46 9.05 9.19
C GLN A 106 7.70 8.31 10.31
N TRP A 107 6.86 7.33 9.96
CA TRP A 107 6.14 6.52 10.94
C TRP A 107 6.52 5.04 10.89
N LEU A 108 7.08 4.55 9.77
CA LEU A 108 7.48 3.14 9.64
C LEU A 108 8.81 2.82 10.32
N SER A 109 9.69 3.79 10.54
CA SER A 109 11.00 3.60 11.19
C SER A 109 10.93 3.01 12.60
N LYS A 110 9.76 3.02 13.24
CA LYS A 110 9.49 2.39 14.55
C LYS A 110 9.33 0.87 14.46
N PHE A 111 9.15 0.31 13.28
CA PHE A 111 8.92 -1.10 13.04
C PHE A 111 10.19 -1.80 12.54
N PRO A 112 10.30 -3.12 12.71
CA PRO A 112 11.45 -3.89 12.23
C PRO A 112 11.43 -4.04 10.71
N ILE A 113 11.80 -2.98 9.98
CA ILE A 113 11.92 -3.01 8.53
C ILE A 113 13.05 -3.93 8.15
N TRP A 114 12.72 -5.01 7.41
CA TRP A 114 13.69 -5.98 6.91
C TRP A 114 14.26 -5.57 5.56
N SER A 115 13.40 -5.08 4.68
CA SER A 115 13.81 -4.65 3.33
C SER A 115 12.89 -3.54 2.83
N GLU A 116 13.43 -2.66 2.00
CA GLU A 116 12.69 -1.69 1.21
C GLU A 116 12.80 -2.06 -0.26
N ILE A 117 11.66 -2.21 -0.93
CA ILE A 117 11.55 -2.57 -2.33
C ILE A 117 10.99 -1.38 -3.08
N ILE A 118 11.61 -1.04 -4.19
CA ILE A 118 11.19 0.03 -5.08
C ILE A 118 10.35 -0.59 -6.20
N TRP A 119 9.07 -0.27 -6.24
CA TRP A 119 8.23 -0.59 -7.36
C TRP A 119 8.28 0.54 -8.39
N ASP A 120 9.11 0.36 -9.43
CA ASP A 120 9.11 1.23 -10.62
C ASP A 120 7.87 0.90 -11.47
N ARG A 121 6.97 1.87 -11.57
CA ARG A 121 5.69 1.73 -12.27
C ARG A 121 5.81 1.89 -13.79
N CYS A 122 7.02 2.09 -14.30
CA CYS A 122 7.28 2.28 -15.73
C CYS A 122 6.43 3.39 -16.39
N GLY A 123 6.00 4.37 -15.60
CA GLY A 123 5.13 5.44 -16.05
C GLY A 123 5.90 6.62 -16.61
N ILE A 124 5.33 7.29 -17.59
CA ILE A 124 5.80 8.59 -18.05
C ILE A 124 4.82 9.63 -17.51
N GLY A 125 5.30 10.51 -16.65
CA GLY A 125 4.54 11.65 -16.17
C GLY A 125 5.01 12.93 -16.84
N ASN A 126 4.14 13.92 -16.90
CA ASN A 126 4.48 15.26 -17.35
C ASN A 126 4.42 16.23 -16.15
N PRO A 127 5.51 16.35 -15.38
CA PRO A 127 5.53 17.22 -14.21
C PRO A 127 5.63 18.67 -14.65
N SER A 128 4.87 19.54 -14.02
CA SER A 128 4.91 20.98 -14.27
C SER A 128 5.97 21.71 -13.44
N SER A 129 6.34 21.20 -12.26
CA SER A 129 7.18 21.92 -11.31
C SER A 129 8.18 21.08 -10.51
N ARG A 130 8.17 19.74 -10.68
CA ARG A 130 9.11 18.83 -10.01
C ARG A 130 9.28 17.55 -10.83
N TYR A 131 10.27 16.73 -10.47
CA TYR A 131 10.41 15.39 -11.05
C TYR A 131 9.17 14.55 -10.78
N HIS A 132 8.69 13.84 -11.82
CA HIS A 132 7.57 12.94 -11.69
C HIS A 132 7.91 11.76 -10.80
N THR A 133 7.10 11.52 -9.76
CA THR A 133 7.24 10.36 -8.90
C THR A 133 6.72 9.12 -9.64
N GLN A 134 7.64 8.29 -10.11
CA GLN A 134 7.34 7.10 -10.90
C GLN A 134 7.27 5.84 -10.06
N ASP A 135 7.74 5.91 -8.84
CA ASP A 135 7.84 4.76 -7.94
C ASP A 135 6.82 4.78 -6.80
N GLU A 136 6.58 3.59 -6.29
CA GLU A 136 6.01 3.34 -4.97
C GLU A 136 6.97 2.46 -4.20
N ARG A 137 6.78 2.38 -2.88
CA ARG A 137 7.64 1.60 -1.99
C ARG A 137 6.86 0.45 -1.39
N ILE A 138 7.51 -0.71 -1.28
CA ILE A 138 6.99 -1.84 -0.54
C ILE A 138 7.95 -2.08 0.62
N TYR A 139 7.47 -1.86 1.82
CA TYR A 139 8.23 -2.10 3.05
C TYR A 139 7.97 -3.53 3.51
N GLN A 140 9.00 -4.36 3.46
CA GLN A 140 8.94 -5.68 4.07
C GLN A 140 9.25 -5.52 5.56
N ILE A 141 8.22 -5.61 6.37
CA ILE A 141 8.30 -5.49 7.82
C ILE A 141 8.43 -6.90 8.39
N LYS A 142 9.34 -7.11 9.33
CA LYS A 142 9.68 -8.39 9.94
C LYS A 142 10.42 -9.33 8.97
N LYS A 143 11.43 -10.02 9.47
CA LYS A 143 12.20 -11.01 8.74
C LYS A 143 11.31 -12.17 8.26
N PRO A 144 11.42 -12.61 6.99
CA PRO A 144 10.69 -13.78 6.53
C PRO A 144 11.17 -15.06 7.22
N ARG A 145 10.25 -15.98 7.50
CA ARG A 145 10.57 -17.30 8.03
C ARG A 145 11.16 -18.22 6.96
N LYS A 146 10.68 -18.06 5.72
CA LYS A 146 11.16 -18.70 4.52
C LYS A 146 11.69 -17.68 3.55
N TRP A 147 12.78 -17.98 2.88
CA TRP A 147 13.32 -17.18 1.79
C TRP A 147 13.87 -18.07 0.69
N ASP A 148 13.19 -18.14 -0.44
CA ASP A 148 13.60 -18.91 -1.62
C ASP A 148 13.51 -18.03 -2.88
N ASN A 149 14.56 -17.26 -3.12
CA ASN A 149 14.63 -16.33 -4.24
C ASN A 149 15.22 -16.97 -5.52
N LYS A 150 14.64 -18.07 -5.99
CA LYS A 150 15.10 -18.78 -7.20
C LYS A 150 15.07 -17.91 -8.45
N LYS A 151 14.24 -16.86 -8.48
CA LYS A 151 14.12 -15.93 -9.62
C LYS A 151 15.16 -14.81 -9.59
N GLY A 152 16.02 -14.74 -8.57
CA GLY A 152 17.01 -13.68 -8.43
C GLY A 152 16.40 -12.27 -8.35
N LEU A 153 15.26 -12.12 -7.69
CA LEU A 153 14.60 -10.81 -7.52
C LEU A 153 15.52 -9.88 -6.74
N THR A 154 15.70 -8.69 -7.27
CA THR A 154 16.35 -7.57 -6.58
C THR A 154 15.31 -6.75 -5.84
N ASN A 155 15.74 -5.68 -5.17
CA ASN A 155 14.83 -4.74 -4.52
C ASN A 155 14.27 -3.67 -5.47
N ILE A 156 14.50 -3.77 -6.78
CA ILE A 156 13.93 -2.86 -7.80
C ILE A 156 13.05 -3.68 -8.73
N TRP A 157 11.73 -3.47 -8.66
CA TRP A 157 10.75 -4.19 -9.48
C TRP A 157 10.15 -3.26 -10.54
N ARG A 158 10.44 -3.52 -11.79
CA ARG A 158 9.88 -2.81 -12.94
C ARG A 158 8.62 -3.53 -13.40
N ILE A 159 7.47 -3.03 -12.95
CA ILE A 159 6.16 -3.66 -13.20
C ILE A 159 5.16 -2.57 -13.58
N SER A 160 4.66 -2.62 -14.81
CA SER A 160 3.64 -1.66 -15.26
C SER A 160 2.33 -1.83 -14.49
N PRO A 161 1.67 -0.74 -14.09
CA PRO A 161 0.36 -0.80 -13.44
C PRO A 161 -0.66 -1.48 -14.34
N THR A 162 -1.52 -2.30 -13.74
CA THR A 162 -2.62 -2.92 -14.46
C THR A 162 -3.77 -1.92 -14.60
N ARG A 163 -4.20 -1.63 -15.83
CA ARG A 163 -5.41 -0.83 -16.07
C ARG A 163 -6.64 -1.70 -15.87
N ASN A 164 -7.24 -1.65 -14.70
CA ASN A 164 -8.51 -2.32 -14.45
C ASN A 164 -9.65 -1.29 -14.50
N LYS A 165 -10.62 -1.47 -15.42
CA LYS A 165 -11.78 -0.58 -15.56
C LYS A 165 -12.70 -0.59 -14.31
N LYS A 166 -12.62 -1.62 -13.47
CA LYS A 166 -13.47 -1.79 -12.27
C LYS A 166 -12.85 -1.24 -11.00
N HIS A 167 -11.52 -1.10 -10.93
CA HIS A 167 -10.80 -0.59 -9.76
C HIS A 167 -9.63 0.31 -10.20
N VAL A 168 -9.64 1.49 -9.66
CA VAL A 168 -8.76 2.57 -10.09
C VAL A 168 -7.32 2.43 -9.58
N CYS A 169 -7.12 1.72 -8.48
CA CYS A 169 -5.83 1.64 -7.77
C CYS A 169 -5.46 0.20 -7.40
N SER A 170 -5.70 -0.80 -8.27
CA SER A 170 -5.21 -2.14 -8.00
C SER A 170 -3.74 -2.26 -8.40
N PHE A 171 -2.90 -2.80 -7.50
CA PHE A 171 -1.55 -3.18 -7.89
C PHE A 171 -1.55 -4.44 -8.76
N PRO A 172 -0.52 -4.64 -9.61
CA PRO A 172 -0.44 -5.79 -10.50
C PRO A 172 -0.31 -7.13 -9.75
N GLU A 173 -0.90 -8.20 -10.29
CA GLU A 173 -0.72 -9.56 -9.75
C GLU A 173 0.76 -9.91 -9.60
N LYS A 174 1.59 -9.50 -10.56
CA LYS A 174 3.04 -9.75 -10.54
C LYS A 174 3.75 -9.20 -9.29
N LEU A 175 3.26 -8.08 -8.74
CA LEU A 175 3.80 -7.53 -7.49
C LEU A 175 3.51 -8.48 -6.31
N VAL A 176 2.29 -8.98 -6.25
CA VAL A 176 1.87 -9.94 -5.22
C VAL A 176 2.62 -11.27 -5.36
N GLU A 177 2.78 -11.77 -6.59
CA GLU A 177 3.59 -12.97 -6.87
C GLU A 177 5.01 -12.84 -6.31
N ASN A 178 5.66 -11.69 -6.55
CA ASN A 178 7.01 -11.44 -6.08
C ASN A 178 7.12 -11.39 -4.54
N CYS A 179 6.02 -11.07 -3.84
CA CYS A 179 5.97 -11.17 -2.39
C CYS A 179 5.75 -12.61 -1.91
N ILE A 180 4.81 -13.34 -2.54
CA ILE A 180 4.35 -14.67 -2.11
C ILE A 180 5.39 -15.74 -2.40
N GLU A 181 5.86 -15.85 -3.65
CA GLU A 181 6.68 -16.98 -4.10
C GLU A 181 7.94 -17.20 -3.26
N PRO A 182 8.72 -16.18 -2.88
CA PRO A 182 9.93 -16.42 -2.10
C PRO A 182 9.68 -16.62 -0.60
N THR A 183 8.48 -16.36 -0.09
CA THR A 183 8.25 -16.25 1.36
C THR A 183 7.18 -17.17 1.92
N THR A 184 6.47 -17.93 1.06
CA THR A 184 5.40 -18.84 1.48
C THR A 184 5.53 -20.22 0.87
N ASP A 185 4.82 -21.17 1.48
CA ASP A 185 4.58 -22.51 0.97
C ASP A 185 3.13 -22.68 0.53
N GLU A 186 2.85 -23.78 -0.16
CA GLU A 186 1.49 -24.17 -0.49
C GLU A 186 0.63 -24.29 0.78
N LYS A 187 -0.61 -23.82 0.73
CA LYS A 187 -1.58 -23.78 1.84
C LYS A 187 -1.29 -22.75 2.94
N ASP A 188 -0.24 -21.96 2.82
CA ASP A 188 -0.05 -20.84 3.75
C ASP A 188 -1.18 -19.81 3.62
N VAL A 189 -1.59 -19.27 4.76
CA VAL A 189 -2.64 -18.25 4.83
C VAL A 189 -2.04 -16.87 4.58
N ILE A 190 -2.60 -16.16 3.60
CA ILE A 190 -2.21 -14.79 3.23
C ILE A 190 -3.37 -13.86 3.55
N ILE A 191 -3.08 -12.73 4.19
CA ILE A 191 -4.10 -11.72 4.51
C ILE A 191 -3.85 -10.40 3.81
N ASP A 192 -4.94 -9.68 3.56
CA ASP A 192 -4.95 -8.31 3.06
C ASP A 192 -6.12 -7.54 3.70
N PRO A 193 -5.85 -6.67 4.69
CA PRO A 193 -6.90 -5.91 5.37
C PRO A 193 -7.52 -4.81 4.49
N TYR A 194 -6.88 -4.45 3.39
CA TYR A 194 -7.35 -3.45 2.44
C TYR A 194 -7.56 -4.06 1.05
N ILE A 195 -8.27 -5.17 1.00
CA ILE A 195 -8.33 -6.10 -0.14
C ILE A 195 -8.72 -5.47 -1.50
N GLY A 196 -9.41 -4.32 -1.49
CA GLY A 196 -9.78 -3.57 -2.70
C GLY A 196 -10.41 -4.43 -3.79
N ALA A 197 -9.70 -4.56 -4.91
CA ALA A 197 -10.11 -5.40 -6.05
C ALA A 197 -9.93 -6.91 -5.83
N GLY A 198 -9.32 -7.32 -4.73
CA GLY A 198 -9.02 -8.72 -4.45
C GLY A 198 -7.76 -9.26 -5.11
N THR A 199 -6.85 -8.40 -5.58
CA THR A 199 -5.64 -8.84 -6.29
C THR A 199 -4.82 -9.81 -5.46
N THR A 200 -4.62 -9.52 -4.18
CA THR A 200 -3.89 -10.40 -3.24
C THR A 200 -4.56 -11.78 -3.15
N ALA A 201 -5.89 -11.81 -2.95
CA ALA A 201 -6.63 -13.06 -2.82
C ALA A 201 -6.62 -13.88 -4.14
N ILE A 202 -6.86 -13.21 -5.28
CA ILE A 202 -6.85 -13.86 -6.59
C ILE A 202 -5.48 -14.47 -6.89
N THR A 203 -4.40 -13.73 -6.63
CA THR A 203 -3.04 -14.21 -6.86
C THR A 203 -2.69 -15.38 -5.95
N ALA A 204 -3.06 -15.30 -4.66
CA ALA A 204 -2.84 -16.40 -3.72
C ALA A 204 -3.56 -17.69 -4.13
N ILE A 205 -4.81 -17.58 -4.62
CA ILE A 205 -5.58 -18.74 -5.13
C ILE A 205 -4.93 -19.35 -6.37
N LYS A 206 -4.42 -18.54 -7.29
CA LYS A 206 -3.75 -19.02 -8.51
C LYS A 206 -2.42 -19.73 -8.26
N LYS A 207 -1.81 -19.49 -7.09
CA LYS A 207 -0.50 -20.06 -6.71
C LYS A 207 -0.59 -21.31 -5.80
N ARG A 208 -1.81 -21.79 -5.58
CA ARG A 208 -2.10 -23.06 -4.89
C ARG A 208 -1.76 -24.27 -5.75
#